data_ec62274a057eaa43435ee0c4877cf5bb
#
_entry.id   ec62274a057eaa43435ee0c4877cf5bb
#
_cell.length_a   1.000
_cell.length_b   1.000
_cell.length_c   1.000
_cell.angle_alpha   90.00
_cell.angle_beta   90.00
_cell.angle_gamma   90.00
#
_symmetry.space_group_name_H-M   'P 1'
#
loop_
_entity.id
_entity.type
_entity.pdbx_description
1 polymer ?
#
loop_
_entity_poly.entity_id
_entity_poly.type
_entity_poly.pdbx_seq_one_letter_code
_entity_poly.pdbx_strand_id
1 'polypeptide(L)'
;MKAKDITNSNTIKVGENLNTDKLQNSKTLIAKNINVEKSLNNINGKITSLNAYINTSDIKNHNGIIQAVKNINIKTSNDLSLDGKYTANDSLNINAKSLKNDGNLENDGKINLNLTGNLVNNNKISSSGNLNITANEISNNSVNSTIGSEINLTIIANSLKNEGNLLFGVRTDNKLKTTGNITNKGVIGSLGKLSIEAKDILNDKHIASDNDLTINT
;
A
#
# COMPACT_ATOMS: atom_id res chain seq x y z
N MET A 1 10.30 22.21 -13.92
CA MET A 1 9.93 23.31 -12.99
C MET A 1 10.54 23.02 -11.62
N LYS A 2 11.12 24.01 -10.97
CA LYS A 2 11.62 23.91 -9.60
C LYS A 2 11.10 25.11 -8.81
N ALA A 3 10.46 24.88 -7.69
CA ALA A 3 9.95 25.92 -6.80
C ALA A 3 9.98 25.41 -5.35
N LYS A 4 10.09 26.32 -4.38
CA LYS A 4 10.02 25.95 -2.96
C LYS A 4 8.60 25.52 -2.60
N ASP A 5 7.63 26.32 -2.96
CA ASP A 5 6.22 26.09 -2.68
C ASP A 5 5.39 26.22 -3.97
N ILE A 6 4.48 25.31 -4.20
CA ILE A 6 3.55 25.30 -5.33
C ILE A 6 2.13 25.22 -4.82
N THR A 7 1.28 26.16 -5.24
CA THR A 7 -0.16 26.12 -5.01
C THR A 7 -0.87 26.02 -6.36
N ASN A 8 -1.67 25.00 -6.54
CA ASN A 8 -2.47 24.77 -7.74
C ASN A 8 -3.97 24.76 -7.42
N SER A 9 -4.67 25.76 -7.87
CA SER A 9 -6.13 25.89 -7.78
C SER A 9 -6.84 25.74 -9.14
N ASN A 10 -6.11 25.39 -10.20
CA ASN A 10 -6.63 25.15 -11.55
C ASN A 10 -5.89 23.98 -12.20
N THR A 11 -5.41 24.09 -13.42
CA THR A 11 -4.63 23.07 -14.11
C THR A 11 -3.18 23.51 -14.29
N ILE A 12 -2.25 22.70 -13.77
CA ILE A 12 -0.82 22.84 -14.06
C ILE A 12 -0.38 21.67 -14.93
N LYS A 13 0.28 21.95 -16.06
CA LYS A 13 0.96 20.96 -16.89
C LYS A 13 2.44 21.30 -17.00
N VAL A 14 3.29 20.37 -16.61
CA VAL A 14 4.74 20.47 -16.70
C VAL A 14 5.25 19.35 -17.60
N GLY A 15 5.83 19.68 -18.74
CA GLY A 15 6.31 18.69 -19.72
C GLY A 15 7.40 17.75 -19.19
N GLU A 16 8.18 18.22 -18.21
CA GLU A 16 9.29 17.49 -17.63
C GLU A 16 9.11 17.30 -16.10
N ASN A 17 10.14 17.59 -15.32
CA ASN A 17 10.14 17.40 -13.88
C ASN A 17 9.53 18.58 -13.12
N LEU A 18 8.72 18.28 -12.11
CA LEU A 18 8.26 19.21 -11.10
C LEU A 18 8.92 18.82 -9.78
N ASN A 19 9.75 19.71 -9.22
CA ASN A 19 10.42 19.50 -7.94
C ASN A 19 9.99 20.61 -6.98
N THR A 20 9.53 20.25 -5.80
CA THR A 20 9.07 21.22 -4.80
C THR A 20 9.23 20.69 -3.38
N ASP A 21 9.42 21.59 -2.42
CA ASP A 21 9.34 21.25 -1.01
C ASP A 21 7.87 20.99 -0.60
N LYS A 22 6.97 21.92 -0.97
CA LYS A 22 5.57 21.83 -0.61
C LYS A 22 4.68 21.94 -1.86
N LEU A 23 3.71 21.03 -1.93
CA LEU A 23 2.70 21.00 -2.98
C LEU A 23 1.30 21.07 -2.39
N GLN A 24 0.56 22.10 -2.73
CA GLN A 24 -0.89 22.19 -2.52
C GLN A 24 -1.58 22.06 -3.87
N ASN A 25 -2.36 21.02 -4.07
CA ASN A 25 -3.10 20.77 -5.30
C ASN A 25 -4.57 20.47 -5.00
N SER A 26 -5.47 21.32 -5.46
CA SER A 26 -6.91 21.14 -5.32
C SER A 26 -7.63 20.87 -6.65
N LYS A 27 -6.87 20.79 -7.76
CA LYS A 27 -7.39 20.52 -9.10
C LYS A 27 -6.46 19.55 -9.83
N THR A 28 -6.15 19.80 -11.10
CA THR A 28 -5.36 18.87 -11.91
C THR A 28 -3.90 19.31 -12.00
N LEU A 29 -2.98 18.42 -11.68
CA LEU A 29 -1.56 18.59 -11.88
C LEU A 29 -1.02 17.43 -12.71
N ILE A 30 -0.32 17.76 -13.80
CA ILE A 30 0.27 16.78 -14.72
C ILE A 30 1.75 17.11 -14.89
N ALA A 31 2.64 16.16 -14.68
CA ALA A 31 4.06 16.29 -14.96
C ALA A 31 4.67 14.92 -15.33
N LYS A 32 5.82 14.94 -16.02
CA LYS A 32 6.54 13.68 -16.30
C LYS A 32 7.00 13.04 -14.98
N ASN A 33 7.72 13.79 -14.16
CA ASN A 33 8.06 13.34 -12.82
C ASN A 33 7.67 14.40 -11.79
N ILE A 34 7.18 13.95 -10.64
CA ILE A 34 6.83 14.81 -9.51
C ILE A 34 7.67 14.40 -8.31
N ASN A 35 8.39 15.36 -7.71
CA ASN A 35 9.15 15.20 -6.48
C ASN A 35 8.64 16.17 -5.43
N VAL A 36 8.20 15.66 -4.29
CA VAL A 36 7.75 16.44 -3.13
C VAL A 36 8.56 16.04 -1.91
N GLU A 37 9.18 17.03 -1.23
CA GLU A 37 10.17 16.76 -0.17
C GLU A 37 9.65 17.01 1.26
N LYS A 38 8.68 17.91 1.48
CA LYS A 38 8.27 18.30 2.83
C LYS A 38 6.79 18.10 3.13
N SER A 39 5.91 18.50 2.21
CA SER A 39 4.49 18.30 2.41
C SER A 39 3.73 18.19 1.09
N LEU A 40 2.72 17.34 1.06
CA LEU A 40 1.80 17.16 -0.06
C LEU A 40 0.36 17.30 0.44
N ASN A 41 -0.33 18.33 -0.03
CA ASN A 41 -1.77 18.47 0.13
C ASN A 41 -2.45 18.35 -1.25
N ASN A 42 -3.16 17.24 -1.46
CA ASN A 42 -3.90 16.95 -2.70
C ASN A 42 -5.39 16.68 -2.42
N ILE A 43 -5.93 17.36 -1.40
CA ILE A 43 -7.36 17.20 -1.04
C ILE A 43 -8.23 17.61 -2.23
N ASN A 44 -9.12 16.71 -2.66
CA ASN A 44 -10.00 16.84 -3.83
C ASN A 44 -9.23 17.09 -5.15
N GLY A 45 -7.91 16.92 -5.17
CA GLY A 45 -7.07 17.15 -6.32
C GLY A 45 -6.75 15.86 -7.09
N LYS A 46 -6.28 16.03 -8.32
CA LYS A 46 -5.76 14.92 -9.14
C LYS A 46 -4.32 15.23 -9.56
N ILE A 47 -3.42 14.33 -9.20
CA ILE A 47 -2.03 14.32 -9.65
C ILE A 47 -1.86 13.17 -10.62
N THR A 48 -1.32 13.46 -11.82
CA THR A 48 -0.98 12.46 -12.83
C THR A 48 0.47 12.64 -13.27
N SER A 49 1.25 11.56 -13.24
CA SER A 49 2.66 11.60 -13.63
C SER A 49 3.11 10.30 -14.29
N LEU A 50 4.30 10.31 -14.89
CA LEU A 50 5.00 9.08 -15.24
C LEU A 50 5.54 8.42 -13.96
N ASN A 51 6.20 9.22 -13.10
CA ASN A 51 6.65 8.80 -11.78
C ASN A 51 6.31 9.85 -10.72
N ALA A 52 5.93 9.42 -9.51
CA ALA A 52 5.77 10.26 -8.35
C ALA A 52 6.75 9.83 -7.24
N TYR A 53 7.53 10.76 -6.73
CA TYR A 53 8.46 10.60 -5.61
C TYR A 53 8.02 11.53 -4.48
N ILE A 54 7.63 10.95 -3.35
CA ILE A 54 7.08 11.68 -2.21
C ILE A 54 7.94 11.33 -0.98
N ASN A 55 8.80 12.25 -0.57
CA ASN A 55 9.77 12.05 0.49
C ASN A 55 9.34 12.74 1.79
N THR A 56 8.08 12.53 2.18
CA THR A 56 7.50 13.13 3.38
C THR A 56 6.43 12.23 3.99
N SER A 57 6.18 12.38 5.28
CA SER A 57 5.01 11.82 5.97
C SER A 57 3.82 12.79 6.05
N ASP A 58 4.03 14.08 5.74
CA ASP A 58 2.94 15.07 5.70
C ASP A 58 2.21 15.00 4.36
N ILE A 59 1.34 13.99 4.24
CA ILE A 59 0.52 13.75 3.05
C ILE A 59 -0.95 13.84 3.42
N LYS A 60 -1.68 14.73 2.73
CA LYS A 60 -3.14 14.86 2.80
C LYS A 60 -3.70 14.62 1.40
N ASN A 61 -4.47 13.55 1.22
CA ASN A 61 -5.03 13.17 -0.07
C ASN A 61 -6.53 12.81 -0.01
N HIS A 62 -7.25 13.32 1.00
CA HIS A 62 -8.68 13.06 1.18
C HIS A 62 -9.48 13.37 -0.10
N ASN A 63 -10.23 12.39 -0.59
CA ASN A 63 -10.92 12.45 -1.89
C ASN A 63 -9.99 12.80 -3.07
N GLY A 64 -8.68 12.76 -2.88
CA GLY A 64 -7.71 13.03 -3.93
C GLY A 64 -7.23 11.75 -4.62
N ILE A 65 -6.65 11.94 -5.80
CA ILE A 65 -6.07 10.86 -6.61
C ILE A 65 -4.61 11.20 -6.91
N ILE A 66 -3.72 10.27 -6.59
CA ILE A 66 -2.32 10.29 -7.03
C ILE A 66 -2.14 9.09 -7.95
N GLN A 67 -1.90 9.38 -9.22
CA GLN A 67 -1.77 8.37 -10.26
C GLN A 67 -0.44 8.51 -11.00
N ALA A 68 0.30 7.40 -11.13
CA ALA A 68 1.49 7.33 -11.96
C ALA A 68 1.33 6.27 -13.06
N VAL A 69 1.83 6.57 -14.27
CA VAL A 69 1.87 5.59 -15.36
C VAL A 69 2.90 4.50 -15.07
N LYS A 70 3.96 4.81 -14.31
CA LYS A 70 4.98 3.84 -13.90
C LYS A 70 4.96 3.65 -12.40
N ASN A 71 5.62 4.55 -11.66
CA ASN A 71 5.94 4.28 -10.27
C ASN A 71 5.44 5.37 -9.33
N ILE A 72 4.92 4.96 -8.19
CA ILE A 72 4.77 5.80 -7.00
C ILE A 72 5.77 5.31 -5.96
N ASN A 73 6.62 6.19 -5.45
CA ASN A 73 7.57 5.91 -4.40
C ASN A 73 7.32 6.89 -3.24
N ILE A 74 6.92 6.35 -2.10
CA ILE A 74 6.76 7.12 -0.86
C ILE A 74 7.84 6.68 0.11
N LYS A 75 8.64 7.62 0.60
CA LYS A 75 9.74 7.33 1.53
C LYS A 75 9.74 8.32 2.69
N THR A 76 9.71 7.78 3.91
CA THR A 76 9.84 8.55 5.15
C THR A 76 10.41 7.66 6.26
N SER A 77 11.08 8.25 7.24
CA SER A 77 11.47 7.56 8.48
C SER A 77 10.40 7.64 9.58
N ASN A 78 9.31 8.34 9.32
CA ASN A 78 8.23 8.59 10.27
C ASN A 78 7.04 7.66 10.04
N ASP A 79 6.06 7.73 10.93
CA ASP A 79 4.76 7.11 10.75
C ASP A 79 4.01 7.81 9.60
N LEU A 80 3.36 7.01 8.76
CA LEU A 80 2.65 7.46 7.57
C LEU A 80 1.16 7.14 7.70
N SER A 81 0.30 8.10 7.39
CA SER A 81 -1.14 7.88 7.24
C SER A 81 -1.55 8.25 5.82
N LEU A 82 -2.20 7.32 5.13
CA LEU A 82 -2.66 7.51 3.75
C LEU A 82 -4.18 7.39 3.69
N ASP A 83 -4.78 8.37 3.02
CA ASP A 83 -6.18 8.39 2.62
C ASP A 83 -6.29 8.72 1.13
N GLY A 84 -7.49 8.67 0.54
CA GLY A 84 -7.69 8.85 -0.89
C GLY A 84 -7.20 7.67 -1.74
N LYS A 85 -6.89 7.93 -3.01
CA LYS A 85 -6.53 6.88 -3.98
C LYS A 85 -5.11 7.04 -4.50
N TYR A 86 -4.36 5.94 -4.50
CA TYR A 86 -3.00 5.85 -5.05
C TYR A 86 -2.97 4.68 -6.05
N THR A 87 -2.61 4.97 -7.30
CA THR A 87 -2.54 3.96 -8.37
C THR A 87 -1.28 4.11 -9.19
N ALA A 88 -0.62 3.01 -9.50
CA ALA A 88 0.48 2.97 -10.46
C ALA A 88 0.34 1.73 -11.35
N ASN A 89 0.98 1.73 -12.55
CA ASN A 89 0.93 0.54 -13.39
C ASN A 89 2.10 -0.40 -13.08
N ASP A 90 3.33 0.12 -12.89
CA ASP A 90 4.50 -0.74 -12.67
C ASP A 90 4.71 -1.05 -11.18
N SER A 91 4.89 -0.01 -10.34
CA SER A 91 5.10 -0.24 -8.91
C SER A 91 4.58 0.87 -7.99
N LEU A 92 4.05 0.45 -6.84
CA LEU A 92 3.79 1.29 -5.68
C LEU A 92 4.70 0.83 -4.54
N ASN A 93 5.68 1.65 -4.18
CA ASN A 93 6.65 1.34 -3.14
C ASN A 93 6.48 2.30 -1.96
N ILE A 94 6.32 1.76 -0.76
CA ILE A 94 6.23 2.53 0.48
C ILE A 94 7.29 2.03 1.44
N ASN A 95 8.19 2.93 1.85
CA ASN A 95 9.17 2.71 2.89
C ASN A 95 8.90 3.71 4.01
N ALA A 96 8.46 3.24 5.16
CA ALA A 96 8.08 4.10 6.30
C ALA A 96 8.38 3.39 7.63
N LYS A 97 8.27 4.12 8.74
CA LYS A 97 8.28 3.48 10.05
C LYS A 97 7.02 2.63 10.21
N SER A 98 5.85 3.24 10.16
CA SER A 98 4.56 2.53 10.18
C SER A 98 3.62 3.08 9.11
N LEU A 99 2.61 2.30 8.73
CA LEU A 99 1.58 2.73 7.79
C LEU A 99 0.18 2.50 8.35
N LYS A 100 -0.62 3.56 8.40
CA LYS A 100 -2.07 3.48 8.53
C LYS A 100 -2.69 3.77 7.16
N ASN A 101 -3.40 2.81 6.60
CA ASN A 101 -4.10 2.94 5.34
C ASN A 101 -5.62 3.07 5.56
N ASP A 102 -6.13 4.25 5.38
CA ASP A 102 -7.57 4.56 5.36
C ASP A 102 -8.09 4.76 3.91
N GLY A 103 -7.19 4.71 2.92
CA GLY A 103 -7.47 4.90 1.50
C GLY A 103 -7.35 3.63 0.66
N ASN A 104 -7.28 3.82 -0.66
CA ASN A 104 -7.09 2.75 -1.63
C ASN A 104 -5.68 2.79 -2.20
N LEU A 105 -4.88 1.78 -1.90
CA LEU A 105 -3.60 1.50 -2.54
C LEU A 105 -3.82 0.41 -3.58
N GLU A 106 -3.87 0.79 -4.84
CA GLU A 106 -4.15 -0.12 -5.95
C GLU A 106 -3.03 -0.05 -6.98
N ASN A 107 -2.59 -1.18 -7.50
CA ASN A 107 -1.53 -1.22 -8.50
C ASN A 107 -1.75 -2.35 -9.52
N ASP A 108 -1.56 -2.06 -10.80
CA ASP A 108 -1.65 -3.08 -11.86
C ASP A 108 -0.38 -3.97 -11.87
N GLY A 109 0.77 -3.43 -11.49
CA GLY A 109 2.02 -4.17 -11.32
C GLY A 109 2.22 -4.65 -9.88
N LYS A 110 3.29 -4.24 -9.21
CA LYS A 110 3.64 -4.72 -7.87
C LYS A 110 3.47 -3.66 -6.79
N ILE A 111 3.12 -4.11 -5.58
CA ILE A 111 3.17 -3.27 -4.38
C ILE A 111 4.25 -3.82 -3.43
N ASN A 112 5.09 -2.94 -2.90
CA ASN A 112 6.05 -3.27 -1.86
C ASN A 112 5.86 -2.33 -0.67
N LEU A 113 5.53 -2.89 0.48
CA LEU A 113 5.44 -2.18 1.76
C LEU A 113 6.56 -2.65 2.67
N ASN A 114 7.55 -1.81 2.91
CA ASN A 114 8.68 -2.07 3.80
C ASN A 114 8.55 -1.18 5.04
N LEU A 115 8.05 -1.74 6.11
CA LEU A 115 7.79 -1.03 7.34
C LEU A 115 8.67 -1.59 8.46
N THR A 116 9.32 -0.71 9.23
CA THR A 116 10.06 -1.11 10.43
C THR A 116 9.17 -1.24 11.66
N GLY A 117 7.97 -0.66 11.62
CA GLY A 117 6.90 -0.73 12.61
C GLY A 117 5.66 -1.41 12.04
N ASN A 118 4.48 -0.90 12.37
CA ASN A 118 3.22 -1.58 12.16
C ASN A 118 2.50 -1.17 10.87
N LEU A 119 1.71 -2.10 10.32
CA LEU A 119 0.70 -1.85 9.29
C LEU A 119 -0.71 -1.94 9.89
N VAL A 120 -1.49 -0.88 9.77
CA VAL A 120 -2.93 -0.89 10.03
C VAL A 120 -3.66 -0.62 8.72
N ASN A 121 -4.40 -1.61 8.24
CA ASN A 121 -5.21 -1.48 7.03
C ASN A 121 -6.70 -1.45 7.39
N ASN A 122 -7.33 -0.31 7.14
CA ASN A 122 -8.76 -0.11 7.34
C ASN A 122 -9.56 -0.16 6.03
N ASN A 123 -8.87 -0.21 4.87
CA ASN A 123 -9.51 -0.19 3.57
C ASN A 123 -8.82 -1.18 2.61
N LYS A 124 -8.38 -0.76 1.45
CA LYS A 124 -7.90 -1.65 0.39
C LYS A 124 -6.41 -1.48 0.10
N ILE A 125 -5.68 -2.60 0.10
CA ILE A 125 -4.34 -2.74 -0.47
C ILE A 125 -4.42 -3.89 -1.47
N SER A 126 -4.30 -3.60 -2.76
CA SER A 126 -4.50 -4.62 -3.80
C SER A 126 -3.58 -4.43 -4.99
N SER A 127 -3.04 -5.54 -5.49
CA SER A 127 -2.13 -5.58 -6.61
C SER A 127 -2.57 -6.63 -7.61
N SER A 128 -2.60 -6.29 -8.91
CA SER A 128 -2.77 -7.32 -9.95
C SER A 128 -1.47 -8.08 -10.22
N GLY A 129 -0.31 -7.53 -9.83
CA GLY A 129 0.97 -8.24 -9.80
C GLY A 129 1.28 -8.82 -8.41
N ASN A 130 2.54 -8.74 -8.00
CA ASN A 130 2.97 -9.23 -6.69
C ASN A 130 2.74 -8.18 -5.60
N LEU A 131 2.34 -8.61 -4.41
CA LEU A 131 2.26 -7.79 -3.21
C LEU A 131 3.21 -8.33 -2.14
N ASN A 132 4.17 -7.53 -1.72
CA ASN A 132 5.11 -7.88 -0.66
C ASN A 132 4.93 -6.93 0.52
N ILE A 133 4.75 -7.48 1.71
CA ILE A 133 4.59 -6.73 2.95
C ILE A 133 5.59 -7.24 3.98
N THR A 134 6.41 -6.33 4.50
CA THR A 134 7.22 -6.55 5.68
C THR A 134 6.85 -5.51 6.73
N ALA A 135 6.50 -5.96 7.93
CA ALA A 135 6.12 -5.08 9.04
C ALA A 135 6.40 -5.75 10.40
N ASN A 136 6.36 -4.99 11.48
CA ASN A 136 6.42 -5.57 12.82
C ASN A 136 5.09 -6.26 13.15
N GLU A 137 3.98 -5.53 13.15
CA GLU A 137 2.65 -6.08 13.36
C GLU A 137 1.73 -5.67 12.20
N ILE A 138 0.83 -6.56 11.80
CA ILE A 138 -0.16 -6.28 10.78
C ILE A 138 -1.56 -6.42 11.36
N SER A 139 -2.35 -5.36 11.24
CA SER A 139 -3.78 -5.35 11.53
C SER A 139 -4.57 -5.04 10.27
N ASN A 140 -5.24 -6.03 9.71
CA ASN A 140 -6.27 -5.86 8.69
C ASN A 140 -7.60 -5.69 9.43
N ASN A 141 -7.96 -4.44 9.74
CA ASN A 141 -8.68 -4.05 10.96
C ASN A 141 -10.18 -3.80 10.75
N SER A 142 -10.73 -4.22 9.62
CA SER A 142 -12.17 -4.04 9.32
C SER A 142 -12.67 -5.23 8.54
N VAL A 143 -13.93 -5.61 8.74
CA VAL A 143 -14.59 -6.68 7.96
C VAL A 143 -14.61 -6.40 6.46
N ASN A 144 -14.53 -5.12 6.07
CA ASN A 144 -14.48 -4.69 4.67
C ASN A 144 -13.05 -4.42 4.18
N SER A 145 -12.05 -4.48 5.05
CA SER A 145 -10.67 -4.26 4.63
C SER A 145 -10.14 -5.45 3.83
N THR A 146 -9.31 -5.15 2.84
CA THR A 146 -8.71 -6.16 1.98
C THR A 146 -7.22 -5.91 1.82
N ILE A 147 -6.43 -6.96 1.97
CA ILE A 147 -5.05 -7.03 1.51
C ILE A 147 -5.01 -8.19 0.52
N GLY A 148 -4.68 -7.92 -0.75
CA GLY A 148 -4.76 -8.96 -1.76
C GLY A 148 -3.85 -8.78 -2.97
N SER A 149 -3.54 -9.88 -3.62
CA SER A 149 -2.78 -9.94 -4.86
C SER A 149 -3.40 -10.98 -5.80
N GLU A 150 -3.42 -10.68 -7.11
CA GLU A 150 -3.88 -11.66 -8.10
C GLU A 150 -2.79 -12.69 -8.43
N ILE A 151 -1.51 -12.33 -8.31
CA ILE A 151 -0.38 -13.21 -8.67
C ILE A 151 0.21 -13.86 -7.44
N ASN A 152 0.87 -13.10 -6.57
CA ASN A 152 1.53 -13.62 -5.37
C ASN A 152 1.48 -12.61 -4.23
N LEU A 153 1.05 -13.05 -3.06
CA LEU A 153 1.10 -12.30 -1.82
C LEU A 153 2.14 -12.93 -0.87
N THR A 154 3.11 -12.11 -0.47
CA THR A 154 4.07 -12.46 0.57
C THR A 154 3.92 -11.52 1.75
N ILE A 155 3.64 -12.07 2.92
CA ILE A 155 3.56 -11.33 4.19
C ILE A 155 4.62 -11.88 5.14
N ILE A 156 5.46 -10.98 5.67
CA ILE A 156 6.42 -11.29 6.74
C ILE A 156 6.21 -10.30 7.87
N ALA A 157 5.89 -10.79 9.06
CA ALA A 157 5.63 -9.96 10.23
C ALA A 157 6.01 -10.68 11.55
N ASN A 158 6.00 -9.96 12.67
CA ASN A 158 6.06 -10.60 13.98
C ASN A 158 4.68 -11.14 14.38
N SER A 159 3.61 -10.41 14.12
CA SER A 159 2.25 -10.89 14.37
C SER A 159 1.24 -10.38 13.34
N LEU A 160 0.11 -11.09 13.23
CA LEU A 160 -0.99 -10.73 12.34
C LEU A 160 -2.33 -10.82 13.05
N LYS A 161 -3.14 -9.76 12.94
CA LYS A 161 -4.56 -9.77 13.25
C LYS A 161 -5.35 -9.49 11.97
N ASN A 162 -6.23 -10.40 11.58
CA ASN A 162 -7.09 -10.26 10.42
C ASN A 162 -8.57 -10.28 10.81
N GLU A 163 -9.27 -9.20 10.56
CA GLU A 163 -10.73 -9.08 10.67
C GLU A 163 -11.40 -9.01 9.29
N GLY A 164 -10.65 -8.68 8.24
CA GLY A 164 -11.10 -8.55 6.85
C GLY A 164 -10.68 -9.72 5.98
N ASN A 165 -10.25 -9.40 4.76
CA ASN A 165 -9.84 -10.38 3.76
C ASN A 165 -8.34 -10.30 3.50
N LEU A 166 -7.65 -11.43 3.59
CA LEU A 166 -6.31 -11.67 3.06
C LEU A 166 -6.45 -12.62 1.88
N LEU A 167 -6.18 -12.11 0.66
CA LEU A 167 -6.43 -12.83 -0.59
C LEU A 167 -5.10 -13.08 -1.31
N PHE A 168 -4.67 -14.32 -1.29
CA PHE A 168 -3.45 -14.79 -1.92
C PHE A 168 -3.74 -15.23 -3.36
N GLY A 169 -2.82 -14.91 -4.27
CA GLY A 169 -3.00 -15.08 -5.70
C GLY A 169 -2.83 -16.51 -6.21
N VAL A 170 -2.79 -16.62 -7.53
CA VAL A 170 -2.80 -17.93 -8.25
C VAL A 170 -1.46 -18.69 -8.22
N ARG A 171 -0.37 -18.06 -7.78
CA ARG A 171 0.97 -18.68 -7.75
C ARG A 171 1.12 -19.71 -6.64
N THR A 172 2.19 -20.49 -6.73
CA THR A 172 2.50 -21.58 -5.80
C THR A 172 3.40 -21.17 -4.64
N ASP A 173 3.84 -19.93 -4.61
CA ASP A 173 4.78 -19.36 -3.64
C ASP A 173 4.15 -18.30 -2.72
N ASN A 174 2.82 -18.30 -2.60
CA ASN A 174 2.13 -17.46 -1.63
C ASN A 174 2.56 -17.81 -0.19
N LYS A 175 2.90 -16.79 0.57
CA LYS A 175 3.49 -16.98 1.90
C LYS A 175 2.92 -16.02 2.92
N LEU A 176 2.51 -16.56 4.06
CA LEU A 176 2.22 -15.83 5.29
C LEU A 176 3.15 -16.34 6.39
N LYS A 177 4.12 -15.52 6.79
CA LYS A 177 5.07 -15.87 7.84
C LYS A 177 5.02 -14.87 8.97
N THR A 178 4.82 -15.38 10.18
CA THR A 178 4.97 -14.60 11.42
C THR A 178 5.92 -15.34 12.39
N THR A 179 6.67 -14.58 13.20
CA THR A 179 7.47 -15.14 14.29
C THR A 179 6.66 -15.35 15.57
N GLY A 180 5.52 -14.67 15.68
CA GLY A 180 4.55 -14.78 16.75
C GLY A 180 3.21 -15.29 16.23
N ASN A 181 2.13 -14.77 16.79
CA ASN A 181 0.79 -15.34 16.61
C ASN A 181 0.05 -14.75 15.40
N ILE A 182 -0.80 -15.59 14.81
CA ILE A 182 -1.84 -15.18 13.87
C ILE A 182 -3.21 -15.28 14.56
N THR A 183 -3.97 -14.19 14.57
CA THR A 183 -5.39 -14.20 14.97
C THR A 183 -6.24 -13.87 13.74
N ASN A 184 -7.02 -14.84 13.29
CA ASN A 184 -7.89 -14.67 12.13
C ASN A 184 -9.37 -14.70 12.53
N LYS A 185 -10.03 -13.57 12.38
CA LYS A 185 -11.49 -13.37 12.52
C LYS A 185 -12.16 -13.05 11.19
N GLY A 186 -11.41 -13.08 10.11
CA GLY A 186 -11.82 -12.82 8.74
C GLY A 186 -11.54 -14.00 7.82
N VAL A 187 -11.22 -13.70 6.58
CA VAL A 187 -10.89 -14.69 5.56
C VAL A 187 -9.40 -14.64 5.25
N ILE A 188 -8.75 -15.79 5.24
CA ILE A 188 -7.45 -16.02 4.63
C ILE A 188 -7.68 -17.02 3.50
N GLY A 189 -7.67 -16.55 2.26
CA GLY A 189 -7.97 -17.35 1.07
C GLY A 189 -6.85 -17.31 0.05
N SER A 190 -6.59 -18.41 -0.64
CA SER A 190 -5.62 -18.49 -1.72
C SER A 190 -6.21 -19.23 -2.92
N LEU A 191 -5.99 -18.68 -4.11
CA LEU A 191 -6.28 -19.35 -5.38
C LEU A 191 -5.16 -20.33 -5.78
N GLY A 192 -3.93 -20.10 -5.32
CA GLY A 192 -2.77 -20.96 -5.52
C GLY A 192 -2.42 -21.73 -4.25
N LYS A 193 -1.18 -22.22 -4.17
CA LYS A 193 -0.67 -22.83 -2.94
C LYS A 193 -0.44 -21.77 -1.87
N LEU A 194 -0.67 -22.10 -0.61
CA LEU A 194 -0.45 -21.22 0.52
C LEU A 194 0.38 -21.90 1.60
N SER A 195 1.49 -21.27 1.97
CA SER A 195 2.29 -21.64 3.11
C SER A 195 2.08 -20.65 4.25
N ILE A 196 1.66 -21.13 5.41
CA ILE A 196 1.52 -20.37 6.65
C ILE A 196 2.53 -20.89 7.67
N GLU A 197 3.32 -19.99 8.23
CA GLU A 197 4.30 -20.27 9.29
C GLU A 197 4.06 -19.28 10.43
N ALA A 198 3.77 -19.79 11.65
CA ALA A 198 3.49 -18.97 12.82
C ALA A 198 3.85 -19.72 14.10
N LYS A 199 3.97 -19.00 15.23
CA LYS A 199 4.10 -19.64 16.54
C LYS A 199 2.79 -20.30 16.96
N ASP A 200 1.67 -19.58 16.87
CA ASP A 200 0.34 -20.07 17.18
C ASP A 200 -0.68 -19.46 16.18
N ILE A 201 -1.75 -20.19 15.89
CA ILE A 201 -2.84 -19.71 15.04
C ILE A 201 -4.17 -19.87 15.76
N LEU A 202 -4.81 -18.74 16.07
CA LEU A 202 -6.21 -18.69 16.49
C LEU A 202 -7.06 -18.34 15.27
N ASN A 203 -7.87 -19.29 14.81
CA ASN A 203 -8.72 -19.12 13.63
C ASN A 203 -10.21 -19.26 14.00
N ASP A 204 -10.92 -18.16 13.97
CA ASP A 204 -12.36 -18.09 14.26
C ASP A 204 -13.23 -18.15 12.98
N LYS A 205 -12.62 -18.08 11.77
CA LYS A 205 -13.34 -18.14 10.49
C LYS A 205 -12.67 -19.04 9.47
N HIS A 206 -12.25 -18.48 8.31
CA HIS A 206 -11.78 -19.29 7.20
C HIS A 206 -10.29 -19.12 6.95
N ILE A 207 -9.60 -20.25 6.82
CA ILE A 207 -8.30 -20.37 6.17
C ILE A 207 -8.48 -21.46 5.11
N ALA A 208 -8.32 -21.10 3.84
CA ALA A 208 -8.53 -21.99 2.71
C ALA A 208 -7.53 -21.74 1.58
N SER A 209 -7.27 -22.76 0.78
CA SER A 209 -6.51 -22.70 -0.44
C SER A 209 -7.16 -23.61 -1.49
N ASP A 210 -7.26 -23.15 -2.75
CA ASP A 210 -7.79 -23.97 -3.84
C ASP A 210 -6.79 -25.06 -4.26
N ASN A 211 -5.52 -24.92 -3.86
CA ASN A 211 -4.48 -25.92 -4.01
C ASN A 211 -3.94 -26.36 -2.62
N ASP A 212 -2.64 -26.65 -2.54
CA ASP A 212 -2.05 -27.11 -1.29
C ASP A 212 -2.04 -26.02 -0.23
N LEU A 213 -2.45 -26.37 0.98
CA LEU A 213 -2.32 -25.57 2.20
C LEU A 213 -1.31 -26.25 3.13
N THR A 214 -0.22 -25.56 3.43
CA THR A 214 0.75 -26.00 4.43
C THR A 214 0.72 -25.07 5.62
N ILE A 215 0.53 -25.60 6.80
CA ILE A 215 0.55 -24.84 8.07
C ILE A 215 1.62 -25.44 8.97
N ASN A 216 2.57 -24.60 9.40
CA ASN A 216 3.62 -24.93 10.35
C ASN A 216 3.49 -24.01 11.57
N THR A 217 3.33 -24.59 12.74
CA THR A 217 3.24 -23.91 14.04
C THR A 217 4.26 -24.45 15.03
#